data_17b3de51029f0f12c1de37303ece60b5
#
_entry.id   17b3de51029f0f12c1de37303ece60b5
#
_cell.length_a   1.000
_cell.length_b   1.000
_cell.length_c   1.000
_cell.angle_alpha   90.00
_cell.angle_beta   90.00
_cell.angle_gamma   90.00
#
_symmetry.space_group_name_H-M   'P 1'
#
loop_
_entity.id
_entity.type
_entity.pdbx_description
1 polymer ?
#
loop_
_entity_poly.entity_id
_entity_poly.type
_entity_poly.pdbx_seq_one_letter_code
_entity_poly.pdbx_strand_id
1 'polypeptide(L)'
;MIVLGISALDKDSHATLMVDDKIVAAIGEERLTRVKMQHGFPHQAIVECLRIAGISMREVDHVAYPFWDWAGERDAILERARTEIPSVGMDALRRCHDLVERARREGPYDARGKSLDTEGYEEYMQKPWSRRKLYEASAGNLLGDIATDKTLAAQWVADAIRQHRKDHDELERCLDNLGLKSKLIRVEHHVAHQSNAFYASGYERALVVTI
;
A
#
# COMPACT_ATOMS: atom_id res chain seq x y z
N MET A 1 22.09 16.44 5.00
CA MET A 1 21.55 15.36 4.16
C MET A 1 20.06 15.56 4.01
N ILE A 2 19.56 15.52 2.78
CA ILE A 2 18.15 15.75 2.46
C ILE A 2 17.55 14.44 1.93
N VAL A 3 16.59 13.87 2.66
CA VAL A 3 15.95 12.61 2.32
C VAL A 3 14.47 12.84 2.07
N LEU A 4 13.99 12.40 0.92
CA LEU A 4 12.58 12.37 0.57
C LEU A 4 12.05 10.95 0.77
N GLY A 5 11.27 10.73 1.81
CA GLY A 5 10.52 9.48 2.01
C GLY A 5 9.21 9.52 1.22
N ILE A 6 8.90 8.47 0.49
CA ILE A 6 7.64 8.35 -0.24
C ILE A 6 6.93 7.04 0.06
N SER A 7 5.62 7.10 0.27
CA SER A 7 4.70 5.98 0.15
C SER A 7 3.89 6.18 -1.12
N ALA A 8 3.96 5.24 -2.02
CA ALA A 8 3.37 5.37 -3.36
C ALA A 8 2.77 4.05 -3.82
N LEU A 9 1.81 4.14 -4.74
CA LEU A 9 1.22 3.04 -5.51
C LEU A 9 0.32 2.09 -4.71
N ASP A 10 0.43 2.09 -3.40
CA ASP A 10 -0.58 1.53 -2.49
C ASP A 10 -1.57 2.65 -2.08
N LYS A 11 -2.51 2.36 -1.22
CA LYS A 11 -3.44 3.35 -0.65
C LYS A 11 -2.69 4.38 0.21
N ASP A 12 -3.27 5.58 0.30
CA ASP A 12 -2.75 6.66 1.14
C ASP A 12 -1.34 7.14 0.77
N SER A 13 -1.18 7.55 -0.49
CA SER A 13 0.09 8.10 -0.99
C SER A 13 0.56 9.32 -0.21
N HIS A 14 1.83 9.33 0.19
CA HIS A 14 2.42 10.37 1.05
C HIS A 14 3.83 10.73 0.59
N ALA A 15 4.24 11.95 0.96
CA ALA A 15 5.63 12.36 0.93
C ALA A 15 6.05 12.93 2.29
N THR A 16 7.28 12.65 2.69
CA THR A 16 7.90 13.18 3.91
C THR A 16 9.29 13.67 3.57
N LEU A 17 9.61 14.90 3.93
CA LEU A 17 10.93 15.48 3.73
C LEU A 17 11.66 15.59 5.07
N MET A 18 12.83 15.00 5.10
CA MET A 18 13.75 15.08 6.24
C MET A 18 15.02 15.83 5.82
N VAL A 19 15.43 16.78 6.63
CA VAL A 19 16.68 17.52 6.49
C VAL A 19 17.53 17.21 7.71
N ASP A 20 18.68 16.62 7.46
CA ASP A 20 19.56 16.03 8.47
C ASP A 20 18.78 14.96 9.27
N ASP A 21 18.47 15.22 10.53
CA ASP A 21 17.74 14.31 11.42
C ASP A 21 16.31 14.80 11.77
N LYS A 22 15.82 15.84 11.05
CA LYS A 22 14.54 16.48 11.36
C LYS A 22 13.54 16.33 10.23
N ILE A 23 12.35 15.87 10.56
CA ILE A 23 11.21 15.93 9.64
C ILE A 23 10.78 17.39 9.49
N VAL A 24 10.91 17.93 8.29
CA VAL A 24 10.57 19.32 7.94
C VAL A 24 9.15 19.43 7.43
N ALA A 25 8.71 18.44 6.66
CA ALA A 25 7.35 18.38 6.12
C ALA A 25 6.92 16.92 5.95
N ALA A 26 5.62 16.65 6.15
CA ALA A 26 5.00 15.36 5.87
C ALA A 26 3.56 15.60 5.40
N ILE A 27 3.24 15.17 4.18
CA ILE A 27 1.98 15.50 3.51
C ILE A 27 1.41 14.28 2.80
N GLY A 28 0.11 14.02 3.03
CA GLY A 28 -0.65 13.06 2.22
C GLY A 28 -1.14 13.70 0.94
N GLU A 29 -1.04 12.99 -0.18
CA GLU A 29 -1.52 13.44 -1.49
C GLU A 29 -3.00 13.81 -1.45
N GLU A 30 -3.81 13.08 -0.70
CA GLU A 30 -5.24 13.35 -0.50
C GLU A 30 -5.54 14.75 0.08
N ARG A 31 -4.60 15.34 0.81
CA ARG A 31 -4.78 16.69 1.39
C ARG A 31 -4.79 17.77 0.32
N LEU A 32 -4.09 17.53 -0.75
CA LEU A 32 -3.92 18.44 -1.87
C LEU A 32 -4.94 18.15 -2.98
N THR A 33 -5.09 16.89 -3.36
CA THR A 33 -6.03 16.45 -4.40
C THR A 33 -7.48 16.46 -3.96
N ARG A 34 -7.75 16.41 -2.65
CA ARG A 34 -9.07 16.23 -2.04
C ARG A 34 -9.75 14.91 -2.38
N VAL A 35 -9.01 13.95 -2.87
CA VAL A 35 -9.46 12.57 -3.12
C VAL A 35 -9.04 11.71 -1.94
N LYS A 36 -10.01 11.19 -1.20
CA LYS A 36 -9.75 10.32 -0.04
C LYS A 36 -9.09 9.02 -0.44
N MET A 37 -8.15 8.56 0.39
CA MET A 37 -7.38 7.35 0.15
C MET A 37 -6.72 7.37 -1.25
N GLN A 38 -6.17 8.51 -1.62
CA GLN A 38 -5.53 8.72 -2.92
C GLN A 38 -4.44 7.67 -3.16
N HIS A 39 -4.58 6.93 -4.25
CA HIS A 39 -3.55 6.00 -4.74
C HIS A 39 -2.60 6.68 -5.71
N GLY A 40 -1.53 5.99 -6.04
CA GLY A 40 -0.60 6.40 -7.08
C GLY A 40 0.64 7.10 -6.54
N PHE A 41 1.34 7.79 -7.41
CA PHE A 41 2.58 8.48 -7.05
C PHE A 41 2.27 9.86 -6.45
N PRO A 42 2.86 10.25 -5.29
CA PRO A 42 2.50 11.47 -4.54
C PRO A 42 3.14 12.74 -5.12
N HIS A 43 2.79 13.10 -6.35
CA HIS A 43 3.39 14.22 -7.07
C HIS A 43 3.22 15.57 -6.35
N GLN A 44 2.00 15.89 -5.92
CA GLN A 44 1.71 17.17 -5.29
C GLN A 44 2.32 17.24 -3.88
N ALA A 45 2.25 16.14 -3.14
CA ALA A 45 2.85 16.04 -1.81
C ALA A 45 4.37 16.24 -1.84
N ILE A 46 5.07 15.68 -2.83
CA ILE A 46 6.51 15.88 -3.03
C ILE A 46 6.80 17.37 -3.29
N VAL A 47 6.10 17.97 -4.25
CA VAL A 47 6.30 19.39 -4.60
C VAL A 47 6.04 20.28 -3.40
N GLU A 48 4.98 20.03 -2.64
CA GLU A 48 4.61 20.83 -1.48
C GLU A 48 5.58 20.66 -0.31
N CYS A 49 6.07 19.45 -0.05
CA CYS A 49 7.12 19.22 0.95
C CYS A 49 8.39 20.03 0.63
N LEU A 50 8.83 20.00 -0.61
CA LEU A 50 10.00 20.77 -1.07
C LEU A 50 9.76 22.29 -0.98
N ARG A 51 8.56 22.75 -1.36
CA ARG A 51 8.18 24.17 -1.26
C ARG A 51 8.20 24.67 0.19
N ILE A 52 7.67 23.91 1.13
CA ILE A 52 7.67 24.25 2.56
C ILE A 52 9.09 24.39 3.09
N ALA A 53 9.99 23.52 2.67
CA ALA A 53 11.39 23.55 3.09
C ALA A 53 12.25 24.58 2.35
N GLY A 54 11.75 25.16 1.26
CA GLY A 54 12.53 26.04 0.36
C GLY A 54 13.66 25.31 -0.37
N ILE A 55 13.48 23.99 -0.61
CA ILE A 55 14.48 23.08 -1.20
C ILE A 55 14.05 22.73 -2.64
N SER A 56 14.99 22.73 -3.56
CA SER A 56 14.75 22.30 -4.92
C SER A 56 14.86 20.77 -5.05
N MET A 57 14.20 20.18 -6.05
CA MET A 57 14.27 18.74 -6.37
C MET A 57 15.71 18.24 -6.56
N ARG A 58 16.61 19.08 -7.06
CA ARG A 58 18.00 18.72 -7.31
C ARG A 58 18.82 18.53 -6.04
N GLU A 59 18.43 19.22 -4.97
CA GLU A 59 19.11 19.19 -3.66
C GLU A 59 18.74 17.94 -2.84
N VAL A 60 17.72 17.19 -3.23
CA VAL A 60 17.41 15.89 -2.60
C VAL A 60 18.58 14.95 -2.78
N ASP A 61 19.14 14.45 -1.69
CA ASP A 61 20.24 13.49 -1.71
C ASP A 61 19.76 12.06 -1.98
N HIS A 62 18.69 11.65 -1.31
CA HIS A 62 18.12 10.30 -1.38
C HIS A 62 16.60 10.31 -1.40
N VAL A 63 16.04 9.31 -2.07
CA VAL A 63 14.61 8.97 -2.00
C VAL A 63 14.48 7.63 -1.29
N ALA A 64 13.81 7.59 -0.14
CA ALA A 64 13.53 6.37 0.60
C ALA A 64 12.14 5.80 0.22
N TYR A 65 12.08 4.53 -0.14
CA TYR A 65 10.87 3.82 -0.50
C TYR A 65 10.75 2.51 0.28
N PRO A 66 9.61 2.22 0.93
CA PRO A 66 9.49 1.15 1.92
C PRO A 66 9.12 -0.22 1.31
N PHE A 67 9.76 -0.61 0.22
CA PHE A 67 9.61 -1.93 -0.40
C PHE A 67 10.90 -2.34 -1.10
N TRP A 68 11.10 -3.63 -1.24
CA TRP A 68 12.20 -4.18 -2.01
C TRP A 68 12.12 -3.80 -3.50
N ASP A 69 13.10 -4.21 -4.27
CA ASP A 69 12.98 -4.15 -5.72
C ASP A 69 12.00 -5.22 -6.24
N TRP A 70 11.65 -5.10 -7.50
CA TRP A 70 10.74 -6.05 -8.14
C TRP A 70 11.16 -7.51 -7.99
N ALA A 71 12.46 -7.82 -8.08
CA ALA A 71 12.95 -9.18 -7.99
C ALA A 71 12.76 -9.75 -6.58
N GLY A 72 13.09 -8.97 -5.55
CA GLY A 72 12.88 -9.34 -4.16
C GLY A 72 11.39 -9.52 -3.82
N GLU A 73 10.53 -8.60 -4.24
CA GLU A 73 9.08 -8.68 -4.04
C GLU A 73 8.50 -9.93 -4.71
N ARG A 74 8.83 -10.16 -5.98
CA ARG A 74 8.40 -11.35 -6.71
C ARG A 74 8.81 -12.64 -5.99
N ASP A 75 10.06 -12.72 -5.56
CA ASP A 75 10.59 -13.93 -4.93
C ASP A 75 9.95 -14.18 -3.57
N ALA A 76 9.68 -13.12 -2.79
CA ALA A 76 8.93 -13.21 -1.54
C ALA A 76 7.47 -13.68 -1.77
N ILE A 77 6.77 -13.13 -2.76
CA ILE A 77 5.41 -13.56 -3.14
C ILE A 77 5.40 -15.03 -3.53
N LEU A 78 6.36 -15.47 -4.35
CA LEU A 78 6.45 -16.87 -4.79
C LEU A 78 6.76 -17.82 -3.64
N GLU A 79 7.67 -17.46 -2.73
CA GLU A 79 8.00 -18.28 -1.58
C GLU A 79 6.81 -18.41 -0.63
N ARG A 80 6.14 -17.31 -0.35
CA ARG A 80 4.92 -17.33 0.46
C ARG A 80 3.82 -18.17 -0.20
N ALA A 81 3.63 -18.06 -1.50
CA ALA A 81 2.70 -18.87 -2.24
C ALA A 81 3.00 -20.38 -2.14
N ARG A 82 4.26 -20.78 -2.18
CA ARG A 82 4.67 -22.19 -2.03
C ARG A 82 4.32 -22.77 -0.67
N THR A 83 4.39 -21.96 0.38
CA THR A 83 4.12 -22.40 1.75
C THR A 83 2.64 -22.33 2.12
N GLU A 84 1.91 -21.32 1.66
CA GLU A 84 0.52 -21.07 2.06
C GLU A 84 -0.53 -21.72 1.14
N ILE A 85 -0.29 -21.77 -0.19
CA ILE A 85 -1.28 -22.31 -1.14
C ILE A 85 -1.65 -23.79 -0.86
N PRO A 86 -0.75 -24.68 -0.41
CA PRO A 86 -1.15 -26.04 -0.10
C PRO A 86 -2.17 -26.17 1.02
N SER A 87 -2.29 -25.16 1.88
CA SER A 87 -3.22 -25.14 3.03
C SER A 87 -4.55 -24.44 2.75
N VAL A 88 -4.70 -23.83 1.56
CA VAL A 88 -5.85 -22.99 1.19
C VAL A 88 -6.69 -23.66 0.09
N GLY A 89 -8.00 -23.76 0.26
CA GLY A 89 -8.91 -24.36 -0.72
C GLY A 89 -9.69 -23.35 -1.54
N MET A 90 -10.11 -23.78 -2.71
CA MET A 90 -10.49 -22.91 -3.81
C MET A 90 -11.96 -22.56 -3.94
N ASP A 91 -12.88 -23.34 -3.42
CA ASP A 91 -14.28 -22.91 -3.47
C ASP A 91 -14.51 -21.68 -2.58
N ALA A 92 -13.77 -21.60 -1.49
CA ALA A 92 -13.83 -20.41 -0.66
C ALA A 92 -13.06 -19.23 -1.26
N LEU A 93 -11.94 -19.46 -1.96
CA LEU A 93 -11.27 -18.39 -2.73
C LEU A 93 -12.16 -17.87 -3.88
N ARG A 94 -12.88 -18.74 -4.58
CA ARG A 94 -13.89 -18.30 -5.58
C ARG A 94 -14.96 -17.45 -4.93
N ARG A 95 -15.54 -17.91 -3.83
CA ARG A 95 -16.55 -17.12 -3.08
C ARG A 95 -15.96 -15.79 -2.61
N CYS A 96 -14.73 -15.77 -2.09
CA CYS A 96 -14.06 -14.55 -1.70
C CYS A 96 -13.78 -13.64 -2.89
N HIS A 97 -13.29 -14.18 -4.00
CA HIS A 97 -13.05 -13.43 -5.24
C HIS A 97 -14.35 -12.80 -5.74
N ASP A 98 -15.43 -13.57 -5.85
CA ASP A 98 -16.73 -13.08 -6.32
C ASP A 98 -17.28 -11.98 -5.39
N LEU A 99 -17.11 -12.15 -4.08
CA LEU A 99 -17.50 -11.15 -3.08
C LEU A 99 -16.64 -9.89 -3.17
N VAL A 100 -15.32 -10.02 -3.37
CA VAL A 100 -14.42 -8.87 -3.55
C VAL A 100 -14.73 -8.12 -4.83
N GLU A 101 -14.92 -8.81 -5.95
CA GLU A 101 -15.29 -8.18 -7.21
C GLU A 101 -16.67 -7.49 -7.13
N ARG A 102 -17.59 -8.07 -6.40
CA ARG A 102 -18.90 -7.45 -6.14
C ARG A 102 -18.75 -6.21 -5.24
N ALA A 103 -17.93 -6.29 -4.17
CA ALA A 103 -17.64 -5.17 -3.31
C ALA A 103 -16.93 -4.01 -4.04
N ARG A 104 -16.07 -4.31 -5.01
CA ARG A 104 -15.44 -3.29 -5.86
C ARG A 104 -16.44 -2.58 -6.76
N ARG A 105 -17.43 -3.31 -7.31
CA ARG A 105 -18.46 -2.74 -8.19
C ARG A 105 -19.53 -1.97 -7.40
N GLU A 106 -19.86 -2.44 -6.21
CA GLU A 106 -20.94 -1.97 -5.37
C GLU A 106 -20.41 -1.37 -4.05
N GLY A 107 -19.22 -0.76 -4.09
CA GLY A 107 -18.57 -0.18 -2.92
C GLY A 107 -19.35 0.99 -2.29
N PRO A 108 -18.84 1.59 -1.19
CA PRO A 108 -19.52 2.64 -0.46
C PRO A 108 -19.46 4.00 -1.18
N TYR A 109 -19.52 3.97 -2.50
CA TYR A 109 -19.49 5.16 -3.36
C TYR A 109 -20.65 5.10 -4.35
N ASP A 110 -21.22 6.25 -4.65
CA ASP A 110 -22.19 6.38 -5.72
C ASP A 110 -21.52 6.18 -7.10
N ALA A 111 -22.35 6.12 -8.16
CA ALA A 111 -21.87 5.94 -9.54
C ALA A 111 -20.90 7.03 -10.03
N ARG A 112 -20.72 8.11 -9.28
CA ARG A 112 -19.80 9.22 -9.54
C ARG A 112 -18.56 9.20 -8.64
N GLY A 113 -18.40 8.14 -7.83
CA GLY A 113 -17.31 7.99 -6.88
C GLY A 113 -17.45 8.87 -5.61
N LYS A 114 -18.64 9.44 -5.39
CA LYS A 114 -18.92 10.18 -4.16
C LYS A 114 -19.22 9.21 -3.04
N SER A 115 -18.64 9.45 -1.86
CA SER A 115 -18.92 8.68 -0.66
C SER A 115 -20.42 8.67 -0.34
N LEU A 116 -20.96 7.52 0.03
CA LEU A 116 -22.33 7.40 0.52
C LEU A 116 -22.51 8.27 1.78
N ASP A 117 -23.73 8.80 1.98
CA ASP A 117 -24.11 9.39 3.24
C ASP A 117 -24.14 8.32 4.35
N THR A 118 -24.39 8.75 5.60
CA THR A 118 -24.33 7.85 6.75
C THR A 118 -25.32 6.70 6.62
N GLU A 119 -26.54 6.95 6.13
CA GLU A 119 -27.60 5.94 5.99
C GLU A 119 -27.20 4.93 4.87
N GLY A 120 -26.79 5.43 3.71
CA GLY A 120 -26.33 4.58 2.60
C GLY A 120 -25.08 3.76 2.96
N TYR A 121 -24.18 4.31 3.79
CA TYR A 121 -23.03 3.59 4.28
C TYR A 121 -23.43 2.47 5.26
N GLU A 122 -24.35 2.72 6.19
CA GLU A 122 -24.85 1.70 7.11
C GLU A 122 -25.56 0.57 6.36
N GLU A 123 -26.40 0.91 5.37
CA GLU A 123 -27.04 -0.07 4.49
C GLU A 123 -26.00 -0.91 3.75
N TYR A 124 -24.97 -0.28 3.17
CA TYR A 124 -23.85 -0.98 2.53
C TYR A 124 -23.16 -1.95 3.48
N MET A 125 -22.92 -1.55 4.73
CA MET A 125 -22.23 -2.39 5.72
C MET A 125 -23.01 -3.64 6.14
N GLN A 126 -24.32 -3.69 5.88
CA GLN A 126 -25.14 -4.90 6.11
C GLN A 126 -25.12 -5.87 4.93
N LYS A 127 -24.65 -5.46 3.75
CA LYS A 127 -24.61 -6.34 2.58
C LYS A 127 -23.56 -7.45 2.77
N PRO A 128 -23.84 -8.68 2.25
CA PRO A 128 -22.93 -9.84 2.41
C PRO A 128 -21.52 -9.59 1.86
N TRP A 129 -21.37 -8.70 0.87
CA TRP A 129 -20.11 -8.33 0.22
C TRP A 129 -19.47 -7.05 0.76
N SER A 130 -20.02 -6.45 1.82
CA SER A 130 -19.35 -5.32 2.47
C SER A 130 -18.00 -5.73 3.07
N ARG A 131 -17.08 -4.78 3.22
CA ARG A 131 -15.78 -5.03 3.85
C ARG A 131 -15.91 -5.67 5.21
N ARG A 132 -16.89 -5.24 6.00
CA ARG A 132 -17.18 -5.82 7.33
C ARG A 132 -17.54 -7.29 7.22
N LYS A 133 -18.49 -7.64 6.34
CA LYS A 133 -18.93 -9.03 6.16
C LYS A 133 -17.85 -9.91 5.56
N LEU A 134 -17.03 -9.37 4.66
CA LEU A 134 -15.86 -10.07 4.13
C LEU A 134 -14.83 -10.34 5.24
N TYR A 135 -14.60 -9.38 6.13
CA TYR A 135 -13.71 -9.55 7.28
C TYR A 135 -14.28 -10.58 8.28
N GLU A 136 -15.56 -10.48 8.65
CA GLU A 136 -16.23 -11.44 9.51
C GLU A 136 -16.19 -12.85 8.92
N ALA A 137 -16.39 -12.98 7.61
CA ALA A 137 -16.31 -14.26 6.92
C ALA A 137 -14.88 -14.80 6.82
N SER A 138 -13.87 -13.94 6.68
CA SER A 138 -12.45 -14.35 6.64
C SER A 138 -11.91 -14.72 8.03
N ALA A 139 -12.40 -14.07 9.08
CA ALA A 139 -12.01 -14.36 10.48
C ALA A 139 -12.71 -15.61 11.05
N GLY A 140 -13.88 -15.98 10.50
CA GLY A 140 -14.59 -17.19 10.89
C GLY A 140 -14.45 -18.29 9.82
N ASN A 141 -14.47 -19.53 10.15
CA ASN A 141 -14.56 -20.81 9.39
C ASN A 141 -14.31 -20.86 7.85
N LEU A 142 -14.18 -19.71 7.17
CA LEU A 142 -13.86 -19.70 5.73
C LEU A 142 -12.48 -20.31 5.46
N LEU A 143 -11.55 -20.17 6.38
CA LEU A 143 -10.24 -20.79 6.29
C LEU A 143 -10.29 -22.33 6.42
N GLY A 144 -11.29 -22.88 7.09
CA GLY A 144 -11.48 -24.33 7.22
C GLY A 144 -11.96 -25.02 5.94
N ASP A 145 -12.76 -24.30 5.10
CA ASP A 145 -13.27 -24.83 3.82
C ASP A 145 -12.34 -24.55 2.63
N ILE A 146 -11.26 -23.88 2.89
CA ILE A 146 -10.34 -23.34 1.90
C ILE A 146 -9.33 -24.40 1.39
N ALA A 147 -9.61 -25.65 1.41
CA ALA A 147 -8.59 -26.61 1.02
C ALA A 147 -8.92 -27.38 -0.25
N THR A 148 -8.92 -26.88 -1.44
CA THR A 148 -8.68 -27.77 -2.61
C THR A 148 -8.70 -27.22 -4.05
N ASP A 149 -8.50 -25.94 -4.34
CA ASP A 149 -8.31 -25.62 -5.77
C ASP A 149 -7.08 -24.70 -6.00
N LYS A 150 -6.00 -25.33 -6.41
CA LYS A 150 -4.68 -24.69 -6.62
C LYS A 150 -4.66 -23.70 -7.80
N THR A 151 -5.67 -23.73 -8.69
CA THR A 151 -5.66 -22.96 -9.94
C THR A 151 -5.93 -21.48 -9.70
N LEU A 152 -6.88 -21.13 -8.85
CA LEU A 152 -7.22 -19.74 -8.52
C LEU A 152 -6.15 -19.08 -7.66
N ALA A 153 -5.58 -19.86 -6.72
CA ALA A 153 -4.46 -19.38 -5.92
C ALA A 153 -3.27 -19.04 -6.83
N ALA A 154 -2.96 -19.89 -7.81
CA ALA A 154 -1.94 -19.62 -8.82
C ALA A 154 -2.29 -18.38 -9.66
N GLN A 155 -3.56 -18.19 -10.01
CA GLN A 155 -4.03 -17.02 -10.74
C GLN A 155 -3.92 -15.75 -9.90
N TRP A 156 -4.28 -15.78 -8.63
CA TRP A 156 -4.10 -14.66 -7.71
C TRP A 156 -2.64 -14.29 -7.51
N VAL A 157 -1.76 -15.27 -7.37
CA VAL A 157 -0.32 -15.03 -7.30
C VAL A 157 0.18 -14.39 -8.60
N ALA A 158 -0.25 -14.88 -9.76
CA ALA A 158 0.12 -14.30 -11.04
C ALA A 158 -0.42 -12.88 -11.21
N ASP A 159 -1.63 -12.59 -10.72
CA ASP A 159 -2.22 -11.24 -10.74
C ASP A 159 -1.50 -10.30 -9.77
N ALA A 160 -1.18 -10.75 -8.57
CA ALA A 160 -0.38 -9.98 -7.61
C ALA A 160 0.99 -9.65 -8.20
N ILE A 161 1.68 -10.64 -8.76
CA ILE A 161 2.98 -10.45 -9.43
C ILE A 161 2.88 -9.42 -10.57
N ARG A 162 1.84 -9.48 -11.40
CA ARG A 162 1.63 -8.51 -12.48
C ARG A 162 1.34 -7.11 -11.96
N GLN A 163 0.53 -6.99 -10.91
CA GLN A 163 0.23 -5.70 -10.30
C GLN A 163 1.46 -5.06 -9.68
N HIS A 164 2.20 -5.80 -8.86
CA HIS A 164 3.45 -5.32 -8.27
C HIS A 164 4.46 -4.90 -9.34
N ARG A 165 4.54 -5.64 -10.47
CA ARG A 165 5.39 -5.24 -11.58
C ARG A 165 5.02 -3.88 -12.16
N LYS A 166 3.72 -3.65 -12.38
CA LYS A 166 3.24 -2.35 -12.87
C LYS A 166 3.56 -1.22 -11.89
N ASP A 167 3.40 -1.47 -10.60
CA ASP A 167 3.66 -0.50 -9.56
C ASP A 167 5.16 -0.14 -9.50
N HIS A 168 6.04 -1.12 -9.63
CA HIS A 168 7.49 -0.87 -9.72
C HIS A 168 7.88 -0.07 -10.98
N ASP A 169 7.33 -0.46 -12.14
CA ASP A 169 7.60 0.25 -13.39
C ASP A 169 7.07 1.71 -13.33
N GLU A 170 5.92 1.93 -12.71
CA GLU A 170 5.35 3.26 -12.50
C GLU A 170 6.19 4.11 -11.54
N LEU A 171 6.62 3.54 -10.41
CA LEU A 171 7.52 4.20 -9.47
C LEU A 171 8.80 4.68 -10.15
N GLU A 172 9.47 3.77 -10.86
CA GLU A 172 10.72 4.09 -11.55
C GLU A 172 10.53 5.15 -12.62
N ARG A 173 9.44 5.05 -13.39
CA ARG A 173 9.09 6.04 -14.41
C ARG A 173 8.83 7.42 -13.81
N CYS A 174 8.08 7.49 -12.70
CA CYS A 174 7.81 8.75 -12.03
C CYS A 174 9.07 9.37 -11.42
N LEU A 175 9.93 8.57 -10.80
CA LEU A 175 11.20 9.04 -10.27
C LEU A 175 12.17 9.48 -11.37
N ASP A 176 12.19 8.79 -12.51
CA ASP A 176 13.00 9.16 -13.66
C ASP A 176 12.58 10.53 -14.21
N ASN A 177 11.29 10.76 -14.38
CA ASN A 177 10.72 12.05 -14.79
C ASN A 177 11.08 13.21 -13.85
N LEU A 178 11.30 12.93 -12.57
CA LEU A 178 11.74 13.91 -11.58
C LEU A 178 13.27 14.03 -11.46
N GLY A 179 14.03 13.19 -12.18
CA GLY A 179 15.48 13.12 -12.06
C GLY A 179 15.98 12.51 -10.74
N LEU A 180 15.14 11.73 -10.07
CA LEU A 180 15.38 11.15 -8.76
C LEU A 180 15.67 9.65 -8.77
N LYS A 181 15.52 8.97 -9.91
CA LYS A 181 15.65 7.51 -10.00
C LYS A 181 17.01 7.00 -9.48
N SER A 182 18.10 7.69 -9.79
CA SER A 182 19.45 7.32 -9.33
C SER A 182 19.67 7.53 -7.83
N LYS A 183 18.76 8.21 -7.15
CA LYS A 183 18.79 8.53 -5.71
C LYS A 183 17.92 7.59 -4.88
N LEU A 184 17.21 6.65 -5.51
CA LEU A 184 16.30 5.72 -4.88
C LEU A 184 17.06 4.74 -3.97
N ILE A 185 16.67 4.71 -2.72
CA ILE A 185 17.06 3.72 -1.71
C ILE A 185 15.81 2.95 -1.31
N ARG A 186 15.89 1.64 -1.41
CA ARG A 186 14.81 0.75 -1.00
C ARG A 186 15.07 0.24 0.40
N VAL A 187 14.02 0.26 1.21
CA VAL A 187 14.06 -0.18 2.61
C VAL A 187 13.07 -1.35 2.75
N GLU A 188 13.46 -2.37 3.49
CA GLU A 188 12.55 -3.47 3.80
C GLU A 188 11.32 -2.93 4.56
N HIS A 189 10.13 -3.42 4.21
CA HIS A 189 8.86 -2.85 4.66
C HIS A 189 8.70 -2.84 6.19
N HIS A 190 9.00 -3.96 6.85
CA HIS A 190 8.91 -4.04 8.31
C HIS A 190 9.99 -3.20 9.00
N VAL A 191 11.19 -3.07 8.40
CA VAL A 191 12.23 -2.17 8.89
C VAL A 191 11.77 -0.70 8.81
N ALA A 192 11.03 -0.33 7.76
CA ALA A 192 10.46 1.01 7.65
C ALA A 192 9.43 1.27 8.77
N HIS A 193 8.54 0.32 9.08
CA HIS A 193 7.61 0.40 10.20
C HIS A 193 8.32 0.47 11.55
N GLN A 194 9.33 -0.38 11.78
CA GLN A 194 10.13 -0.38 13.01
C GLN A 194 10.83 0.97 13.22
N SER A 195 11.44 1.49 12.17
CA SER A 195 12.14 2.77 12.19
C SER A 195 11.19 3.91 12.53
N ASN A 196 10.01 3.95 11.91
CA ASN A 196 9.00 4.97 12.19
C ASN A 196 8.53 4.92 13.66
N ALA A 197 8.29 3.74 14.21
CA ALA A 197 7.88 3.58 15.60
C ALA A 197 9.01 3.94 16.58
N PHE A 198 10.25 3.48 16.33
CA PHE A 198 11.37 3.65 17.24
C PHE A 198 11.90 5.08 17.26
N TYR A 199 12.26 5.64 16.10
CA TYR A 199 12.89 6.96 16.04
C TYR A 199 11.94 8.11 16.42
N ALA A 200 10.64 7.93 16.21
CA ALA A 200 9.64 8.89 16.65
C ALA A 200 9.31 8.81 18.15
N SER A 201 9.69 7.72 18.84
CA SER A 201 9.31 7.48 20.24
C SER A 201 10.12 8.28 21.26
N GLY A 202 11.31 8.72 20.90
CA GLY A 202 12.26 9.36 21.83
C GLY A 202 12.94 8.41 22.82
N TYR A 203 12.73 7.09 22.73
CA TYR A 203 13.41 6.11 23.56
C TYR A 203 14.80 5.78 23.01
N GLU A 204 15.79 5.67 23.89
CA GLU A 204 17.14 5.20 23.50
C GLU A 204 17.17 3.69 23.22
N ARG A 205 16.27 2.93 23.84
CA ARG A 205 16.15 1.47 23.68
C ARG A 205 14.67 1.06 23.77
N ALA A 206 14.20 0.28 22.81
CA ALA A 206 12.83 -0.24 22.78
C ALA A 206 12.77 -1.61 22.09
N LEU A 207 11.77 -2.41 22.44
CA LEU A 207 11.33 -3.55 21.64
C LEU A 207 10.25 -3.05 20.69
N VAL A 208 10.47 -3.21 19.40
CA VAL A 208 9.47 -2.88 18.36
C VAL A 208 8.99 -4.17 17.73
N VAL A 209 7.67 -4.37 17.70
CA VAL A 209 7.03 -5.53 17.09
C VAL A 209 6.20 -5.05 15.91
N THR A 210 6.44 -5.66 14.75
CA THR A 210 5.61 -5.50 13.54
C THR A 210 4.88 -6.82 13.28
N ILE A 211 3.58 -6.75 13.02
CA ILE A 211 2.70 -7.91 12.82
C ILE A 211 2.09 -7.83 11.42
#